data_f63f0e005c7bbe22e907754a3d07b65d
#
_entry.id   f63f0e005c7bbe22e907754a3d07b65d
#
_cell.length_a   1.000
_cell.length_b   1.000
_cell.length_c   1.000
_cell.angle_alpha   90.00
_cell.angle_beta   90.00
_cell.angle_gamma   90.00
#
_symmetry.space_group_name_H-M   'P 1'
#
loop_
_entity.id
_entity.type
_entity.pdbx_description
1 polymer ?
#
loop_
_entity_poly.entity_id
_entity_poly.type
_entity_poly.pdbx_seq_one_letter_code
_entity_poly.pdbx_strand_id
1 'polypeptide(L)'
;MSPLEMPMFARSLFVVAAIAVAAVYVPGMASSYLAAGRTEGRANDAKTATVEPVSTARYTGNRGVTLEADAAGHFSGLFTINGRKQKGMIDTGASMVAINVSMAERLGIARKDLEFRYAVNTANGQARAAYVRLDSVAIGTISVPDVGAMVLEDKALSGMLVGMTFLKGLSSYQVDGERMRLIR
;
A
#
# COMPACT_ATOMS: atom_id res chain seq x y z
N MET A 1 -42.18 -13.75 -27.14
CA MET A 1 -40.87 -13.56 -27.79
C MET A 1 -39.83 -13.48 -26.71
N SER A 2 -38.93 -14.48 -26.61
CA SER A 2 -37.90 -14.53 -25.62
C SER A 2 -36.75 -13.56 -26.00
N PRO A 3 -36.03 -12.96 -25.05
CA PRO A 3 -35.00 -11.94 -25.32
C PRO A 3 -33.77 -12.46 -26.06
N LEU A 4 -33.76 -13.74 -26.43
CA LEU A 4 -32.65 -14.41 -27.13
C LEU A 4 -32.72 -14.33 -28.67
N GLU A 5 -33.85 -13.87 -29.26
CA GLU A 5 -34.06 -13.84 -30.73
C GLU A 5 -33.94 -12.44 -31.36
N MET A 6 -33.47 -11.45 -30.62
CA MET A 6 -33.22 -10.13 -31.18
C MET A 6 -31.97 -10.12 -32.06
N PRO A 7 -32.05 -9.55 -33.29
CA PRO A 7 -30.91 -9.46 -34.19
C PRO A 7 -29.78 -8.62 -33.57
N MET A 8 -28.55 -8.96 -33.89
CA MET A 8 -27.33 -8.41 -33.29
C MET A 8 -27.28 -6.86 -33.29
N PHE A 9 -27.87 -6.24 -34.32
CA PHE A 9 -27.99 -4.78 -34.46
C PHE A 9 -28.91 -4.15 -33.40
N ALA A 10 -30.00 -4.82 -33.01
CA ALA A 10 -30.91 -4.31 -31.98
C ALA A 10 -30.29 -4.30 -30.60
N ARG A 11 -29.42 -5.31 -30.27
CA ARG A 11 -28.69 -5.35 -29.02
C ARG A 11 -27.68 -4.22 -28.88
N SER A 12 -26.99 -3.88 -29.97
CA SER A 12 -26.03 -2.76 -29.98
C SER A 12 -26.73 -1.40 -29.77
N LEU A 13 -27.95 -1.24 -30.30
CA LEU A 13 -28.72 -0.01 -30.15
C LEU A 13 -29.15 0.21 -28.68
N PHE A 14 -29.55 -0.84 -27.97
CA PHE A 14 -29.94 -0.73 -26.55
C PHE A 14 -28.72 -0.40 -25.63
N VAL A 15 -27.53 -0.92 -25.92
CA VAL A 15 -26.31 -0.60 -25.15
C VAL A 15 -25.91 0.85 -25.35
N VAL A 16 -25.97 1.36 -26.58
CA VAL A 16 -25.66 2.78 -26.86
C VAL A 16 -26.70 3.72 -26.24
N ALA A 17 -27.98 3.37 -26.24
CA ALA A 17 -29.04 4.15 -25.61
C ALA A 17 -28.86 4.18 -24.06
N ALA A 18 -28.47 3.06 -23.42
CA ALA A 18 -28.23 3.00 -22.01
C ALA A 18 -27.02 3.86 -21.57
N ILE A 19 -25.95 3.90 -22.37
CA ILE A 19 -24.78 4.74 -22.14
C ILE A 19 -25.13 6.24 -22.29
N ALA A 20 -25.95 6.60 -23.28
CA ALA A 20 -26.37 7.97 -23.48
C ALA A 20 -27.27 8.50 -22.35
N VAL A 21 -28.16 7.67 -21.79
CA VAL A 21 -28.98 8.02 -20.61
C VAL A 21 -28.10 8.18 -19.36
N ALA A 22 -27.12 7.34 -19.14
CA ALA A 22 -26.20 7.47 -18.02
C ALA A 22 -25.36 8.76 -18.10
N ALA A 23 -24.91 9.14 -19.27
CA ALA A 23 -24.13 10.37 -19.49
C ALA A 23 -24.91 11.67 -19.19
N VAL A 24 -26.25 11.66 -19.32
CA VAL A 24 -27.08 12.83 -19.03
C VAL A 24 -27.52 12.88 -17.56
N TYR A 25 -27.77 11.73 -16.92
CA TYR A 25 -28.30 11.69 -15.55
C TYR A 25 -27.23 11.73 -14.46
N VAL A 26 -26.03 11.16 -14.69
CA VAL A 26 -24.96 11.11 -13.69
C VAL A 26 -24.41 12.49 -13.30
N PRO A 27 -24.18 13.46 -14.22
CA PRO A 27 -23.73 14.80 -13.84
C PRO A 27 -24.74 15.56 -12.98
N GLY A 28 -26.05 15.34 -13.18
CA GLY A 28 -27.10 16.01 -12.41
C GLY A 28 -27.17 15.55 -10.95
N MET A 29 -26.89 14.28 -10.67
CA MET A 29 -26.88 13.74 -9.30
C MET A 29 -25.63 14.17 -8.53
N ALA A 30 -24.48 14.25 -9.18
CA ALA A 30 -23.24 14.67 -8.54
C ALA A 30 -23.28 16.11 -8.00
N SER A 31 -23.96 17.02 -8.71
CA SER A 31 -24.13 18.41 -8.27
C SER A 31 -25.04 18.53 -7.04
N SER A 32 -26.04 17.66 -6.88
CA SER A 32 -26.94 17.67 -5.73
C SER A 32 -26.26 17.21 -4.43
N TYR A 33 -25.33 16.26 -4.52
CA TYR A 33 -24.55 15.82 -3.36
C TYR A 33 -23.49 16.85 -2.93
N LEU A 34 -22.94 17.62 -3.87
CA LEU A 34 -21.97 18.68 -3.58
C LEU A 34 -22.62 19.95 -3.02
N ALA A 35 -23.91 20.19 -3.28
CA ALA A 35 -24.63 21.36 -2.78
C ALA A 35 -25.19 21.19 -1.36
N ALA A 36 -25.43 19.95 -0.91
CA ALA A 36 -25.98 19.65 0.42
C ALA A 36 -24.94 19.76 1.56
N GLY A 37 -23.64 19.93 1.25
CA GLY A 37 -22.56 20.03 2.22
C GLY A 37 -22.13 21.45 2.62
N ARG A 38 -22.84 22.49 2.14
CA ARG A 38 -22.50 23.88 2.47
C ARG A 38 -23.47 24.46 3.49
N THR A 39 -23.35 24.07 4.73
CA THR A 39 -23.85 24.85 5.87
C THR A 39 -22.73 25.70 6.40
N GLU A 40 -22.91 27.00 6.33
CA GLU A 40 -22.06 28.02 6.92
C GLU A 40 -21.95 27.81 8.43
N GLY A 41 -20.74 27.77 8.93
CA GLY A 41 -20.43 27.59 10.36
C GLY A 41 -19.09 28.17 10.72
N ARG A 42 -19.04 29.50 10.90
CA ARG A 42 -18.25 30.24 11.87
C ARG A 42 -16.77 29.89 12.05
N ALA A 43 -15.92 30.83 11.65
CA ALA A 43 -14.49 30.90 11.97
C ALA A 43 -14.26 30.63 13.47
N ASN A 44 -13.46 29.59 13.74
CA ASN A 44 -12.63 29.50 14.93
C ASN A 44 -11.32 28.88 14.50
N ASP A 45 -10.24 29.60 14.73
CA ASP A 45 -8.86 29.18 14.55
C ASP A 45 -8.58 27.88 15.32
N ALA A 46 -8.69 26.75 14.65
CA ALA A 46 -8.15 25.49 15.13
C ALA A 46 -7.13 25.01 14.09
N LYS A 47 -5.87 25.14 14.45
CA LYS A 47 -4.71 24.55 13.83
C LYS A 47 -5.06 23.12 13.42
N THR A 48 -5.32 22.90 12.13
CA THR A 48 -5.60 21.58 11.58
C THR A 48 -4.34 20.73 11.71
N ALA A 49 -4.26 20.00 12.82
CA ALA A 49 -3.32 18.90 12.91
C ALA A 49 -3.81 17.86 11.89
N THR A 50 -3.08 17.72 10.80
CA THR A 50 -3.21 16.59 9.88
C THR A 50 -2.87 15.35 10.70
N VAL A 51 -3.90 14.66 11.22
CA VAL A 51 -3.73 13.37 11.86
C VAL A 51 -3.44 12.39 10.71
N GLU A 52 -2.15 12.16 10.46
CA GLU A 52 -1.75 11.00 9.67
C GLU A 52 -2.31 9.77 10.39
N PRO A 53 -2.93 8.81 9.66
CA PRO A 53 -3.39 7.57 10.27
C PRO A 53 -2.18 6.84 10.85
N VAL A 54 -2.03 6.93 12.15
CA VAL A 54 -0.98 6.21 12.89
C VAL A 54 -1.43 4.76 12.93
N SER A 55 -0.78 3.91 12.13
CA SER A 55 -0.92 2.47 12.25
C SER A 55 -0.54 2.07 13.68
N THR A 56 -1.52 1.65 14.46
CA THR A 56 -1.34 1.32 15.88
C THR A 56 -0.81 -0.10 15.99
N ALA A 57 0.51 -0.25 16.03
CA ALA A 57 1.13 -1.53 16.37
C ALA A 57 0.95 -1.77 17.88
N ARG A 58 0.18 -2.78 18.26
CA ARG A 58 0.04 -3.24 19.65
C ARG A 58 0.99 -4.40 19.91
N TYR A 59 1.74 -4.32 21.00
CA TYR A 59 2.66 -5.37 21.43
C TYR A 59 1.88 -6.37 22.31
N THR A 60 1.72 -7.61 21.84
CA THR A 60 1.06 -8.69 22.58
C THR A 60 2.09 -9.71 23.06
N GLY A 61 2.65 -9.50 24.23
CA GLY A 61 3.60 -10.43 24.85
C GLY A 61 5.00 -10.45 24.23
N ASN A 62 5.87 -11.31 24.74
CA ASN A 62 7.33 -11.31 24.48
C ASN A 62 7.74 -11.74 23.05
N ARG A 63 6.82 -12.16 22.17
CA ARG A 63 7.17 -12.75 20.85
C ARG A 63 6.25 -12.34 19.70
N GLY A 64 5.31 -11.42 19.88
CA GLY A 64 4.33 -11.10 18.86
C GLY A 64 4.09 -9.60 18.71
N VAL A 65 3.76 -9.20 17.47
CA VAL A 65 3.29 -7.85 17.11
C VAL A 65 1.98 -7.99 16.39
N THR A 66 0.98 -7.19 16.77
CA THR A 66 -0.30 -7.10 16.07
C THR A 66 -0.37 -5.74 15.36
N LEU A 67 -0.68 -5.76 14.08
CA LEU A 67 -0.97 -4.59 13.25
C LEU A 67 -2.47 -4.54 12.99
N GLU A 68 -3.05 -3.35 12.99
CA GLU A 68 -4.42 -3.11 12.58
C GLU A 68 -4.44 -2.60 11.14
N ALA A 69 -5.43 -3.03 10.37
CA ALA A 69 -5.63 -2.56 9.01
C ALA A 69 -6.02 -1.07 9.00
N ASP A 70 -5.58 -0.34 8.02
CA ASP A 70 -6.11 0.99 7.72
C ASP A 70 -7.47 0.89 6.99
N ALA A 71 -8.10 2.02 6.67
CA ALA A 71 -9.39 2.08 5.97
C ALA A 71 -9.37 1.44 4.57
N ALA A 72 -8.19 1.26 3.99
CA ALA A 72 -8.00 0.57 2.70
C ALA A 72 -7.64 -0.92 2.87
N GLY A 73 -7.58 -1.42 4.11
CA GLY A 73 -7.24 -2.81 4.42
C GLY A 73 -5.74 -3.09 4.45
N HIS A 74 -4.87 -2.08 4.47
CA HIS A 74 -3.44 -2.27 4.50
C HIS A 74 -2.89 -2.35 5.93
N PHE A 75 -1.91 -3.23 6.13
CA PHE A 75 -1.19 -3.36 7.39
C PHE A 75 0.13 -2.60 7.32
N SER A 76 0.21 -1.48 8.02
CA SER A 76 1.40 -0.64 8.08
C SER A 76 1.99 -0.58 9.48
N GLY A 77 3.28 -0.33 9.58
CA GLY A 77 3.97 -0.21 10.87
C GLY A 77 5.26 0.58 10.79
N LEU A 78 5.81 0.90 11.97
CA LEU A 78 7.12 1.50 12.08
C LEU A 78 8.17 0.39 12.25
N PHE A 79 8.91 0.14 11.18
CA PHE A 79 9.99 -0.83 11.14
C PHE A 79 11.31 -0.17 11.50
N THR A 80 12.25 -0.96 12.01
CA THR A 80 13.65 -0.55 12.19
C THR A 80 14.50 -1.35 11.21
N ILE A 81 15.18 -0.66 10.30
CA ILE A 81 16.06 -1.26 9.29
C ILE A 81 17.47 -0.78 9.54
N ASN A 82 18.41 -1.70 9.74
CA ASN A 82 19.80 -1.36 10.05
C ASN A 82 19.90 -0.29 11.15
N GLY A 83 19.06 -0.40 12.20
CA GLY A 83 18.98 0.56 13.30
C GLY A 83 18.20 1.84 13.04
N ARG A 84 17.67 2.09 11.83
CA ARG A 84 16.92 3.31 11.47
C ARG A 84 15.43 3.05 11.32
N LYS A 85 14.61 3.89 11.93
CA LYS A 85 13.13 3.77 11.86
C LYS A 85 12.61 4.22 10.50
N GLN A 86 11.75 3.37 9.89
CA GLN A 86 11.12 3.59 8.60
C GLN A 86 9.65 3.11 8.65
N LYS A 87 8.72 3.93 8.13
CA LYS A 87 7.34 3.46 7.93
C LYS A 87 7.32 2.48 6.76
N GLY A 88 6.68 1.34 6.93
CA GLY A 88 6.55 0.32 5.89
C GLY A 88 5.17 -0.32 5.92
N MET A 89 4.72 -0.79 4.77
CA MET A 89 3.49 -1.54 4.60
C MET A 89 3.80 -3.00 4.31
N ILE A 90 3.12 -3.92 4.98
CA ILE A 90 3.25 -5.36 4.69
C ILE A 90 2.55 -5.66 3.38
N ASP A 91 3.27 -6.32 2.48
CA ASP A 91 2.78 -6.73 1.17
C ASP A 91 3.15 -8.19 0.90
N THR A 92 2.17 -9.09 1.05
CA THR A 92 2.35 -10.53 0.79
C THR A 92 2.51 -10.84 -0.70
N GLY A 93 2.14 -9.91 -1.60
CA GLY A 93 2.36 -10.02 -3.04
C GLY A 93 3.80 -9.66 -3.46
N ALA A 94 4.54 -8.93 -2.61
CA ALA A 94 5.93 -8.60 -2.86
C ALA A 94 6.84 -9.78 -2.46
N SER A 95 7.62 -10.31 -3.42
CA SER A 95 8.55 -11.41 -3.15
C SER A 95 9.67 -11.03 -2.17
N MET A 96 10.04 -9.75 -2.13
CA MET A 96 11.13 -9.22 -1.33
C MET A 96 10.71 -7.91 -0.65
N VAL A 97 11.44 -7.53 0.40
CA VAL A 97 11.38 -6.14 0.90
C VAL A 97 11.75 -5.22 -0.25
N ALA A 98 11.00 -4.14 -0.43
CA ALA A 98 11.26 -3.12 -1.44
C ALA A 98 11.38 -1.74 -0.79
N ILE A 99 12.44 -1.01 -1.12
CA ILE A 99 12.71 0.35 -0.68
C ILE A 99 13.05 1.21 -1.91
N ASN A 100 12.94 2.52 -1.80
CA ASN A 100 13.38 3.41 -2.85
C ASN A 100 14.82 3.91 -2.63
N VAL A 101 15.40 4.54 -3.65
CA VAL A 101 16.79 5.07 -3.60
C VAL A 101 16.97 6.03 -2.43
N SER A 102 16.09 7.00 -2.27
CA SER A 102 16.17 7.96 -1.17
C SER A 102 16.15 7.30 0.21
N MET A 103 15.43 6.19 0.36
CA MET A 103 15.45 5.40 1.60
C MET A 103 16.77 4.64 1.75
N ALA A 104 17.27 4.00 0.69
CA ALA A 104 18.54 3.29 0.70
C ALA A 104 19.69 4.21 1.13
N GLU A 105 19.74 5.43 0.61
CA GLU A 105 20.74 6.45 0.99
C GLU A 105 20.62 6.82 2.49
N ARG A 106 19.40 7.02 3.00
CA ARG A 106 19.17 7.24 4.44
C ARG A 106 19.62 6.06 5.30
N LEU A 107 19.58 4.84 4.78
CA LEU A 107 20.10 3.64 5.46
C LEU A 107 21.63 3.48 5.35
N GLY A 108 22.31 4.36 4.61
CA GLY A 108 23.75 4.33 4.41
C GLY A 108 24.19 3.55 3.17
N ILE A 109 23.25 3.15 2.31
CA ILE A 109 23.55 2.47 1.03
C ILE A 109 23.67 3.54 -0.04
N ALA A 110 24.89 3.81 -0.50
CA ALA A 110 25.10 4.88 -1.46
C ALA A 110 24.58 4.50 -2.86
N ARG A 111 23.99 5.47 -3.57
CA ARG A 111 23.45 5.26 -4.92
C ARG A 111 24.50 4.68 -5.90
N LYS A 112 25.75 5.07 -5.78
CA LYS A 112 26.84 4.56 -6.63
C LYS A 112 27.09 3.06 -6.49
N ASP A 113 26.69 2.47 -5.35
CA ASP A 113 26.84 1.04 -5.04
C ASP A 113 25.61 0.23 -5.49
N LEU A 114 24.59 0.88 -6.05
CA LEU A 114 23.35 0.25 -6.52
C LEU A 114 23.47 -0.16 -7.99
N GLU A 115 23.43 -1.46 -8.25
CA GLU A 115 23.45 -2.02 -9.60
C GLU A 115 22.03 -2.38 -10.06
N PHE A 116 21.40 -1.50 -10.83
CA PHE A 116 20.02 -1.66 -11.34
C PHE A 116 19.96 -2.67 -12.49
N ARG A 117 20.28 -3.93 -12.23
CA ARG A 117 20.32 -5.02 -13.23
C ARG A 117 19.08 -5.91 -13.24
N TYR A 118 18.22 -5.82 -12.24
CA TYR A 118 17.03 -6.64 -12.11
C TYR A 118 15.82 -5.92 -12.69
N ALA A 119 14.95 -6.67 -13.40
CA ALA A 119 13.63 -6.20 -13.80
C ALA A 119 12.59 -6.75 -12.83
N VAL A 120 11.77 -5.89 -12.25
CA VAL A 120 10.70 -6.25 -11.33
C VAL A 120 9.35 -5.76 -11.86
N ASN A 121 8.32 -6.55 -11.70
CA ASN A 121 6.96 -6.15 -12.01
C ASN A 121 6.36 -5.42 -10.80
N THR A 122 5.82 -4.24 -11.03
CA THR A 122 5.13 -3.44 -10.02
C THR A 122 3.69 -3.17 -10.47
N ALA A 123 2.84 -2.67 -9.59
CA ALA A 123 1.49 -2.24 -9.96
C ALA A 123 1.48 -1.16 -11.07
N ASN A 124 2.57 -0.38 -11.19
CA ASN A 124 2.74 0.67 -12.20
C ASN A 124 3.50 0.18 -13.46
N GLY A 125 3.66 -1.14 -13.64
CA GLY A 125 4.39 -1.74 -14.73
C GLY A 125 5.79 -2.20 -14.33
N GLN A 126 6.63 -2.49 -15.33
CA GLN A 126 7.98 -2.98 -15.11
C GLN A 126 8.93 -1.86 -14.69
N ALA A 127 9.74 -2.11 -13.67
CA ALA A 127 10.75 -1.19 -13.18
C ALA A 127 12.12 -1.90 -13.06
N ARG A 128 13.21 -1.12 -13.13
CA ARG A 128 14.55 -1.61 -12.82
C ARG A 128 14.81 -1.52 -11.32
N ALA A 129 15.48 -2.52 -10.78
CA ALA A 129 15.82 -2.61 -9.36
C ALA A 129 17.26 -3.06 -9.16
N ALA A 130 17.85 -2.64 -8.04
CA ALA A 130 19.11 -3.15 -7.52
C ALA A 130 18.84 -4.07 -6.33
N TYR A 131 19.53 -5.20 -6.25
CA TYR A 131 19.47 -6.06 -5.09
C TYR A 131 20.43 -5.55 -4.01
N VAL A 132 19.97 -5.53 -2.77
CA VAL A 132 20.78 -5.24 -1.59
C VAL A 132 20.44 -6.22 -0.47
N ARG A 133 21.35 -6.34 0.49
CA ARG A 133 21.14 -7.11 1.71
C ARG A 133 21.08 -6.15 2.89
N LEU A 134 19.97 -6.22 3.64
CA LEU A 134 19.77 -5.46 4.86
C LEU A 134 20.27 -6.29 6.05
N ASP A 135 21.05 -5.70 6.95
CA ASP A 135 21.59 -6.41 8.12
C ASP A 135 20.45 -6.92 9.02
N SER A 136 19.41 -6.11 9.18
CA SER A 136 18.21 -6.51 9.90
C SER A 136 17.00 -5.67 9.51
N VAL A 137 15.84 -6.30 9.63
CA VAL A 137 14.53 -5.65 9.59
C VAL A 137 13.78 -6.06 10.85
N ALA A 138 13.36 -5.08 11.65
CA ALA A 138 12.68 -5.32 12.91
C ALA A 138 11.37 -4.54 13.03
N ILE A 139 10.42 -5.08 13.79
CA ILE A 139 9.21 -4.41 14.22
C ILE A 139 8.88 -4.83 15.66
N GLY A 140 8.80 -3.87 16.57
CA GLY A 140 8.62 -4.14 17.99
C GLY A 140 9.74 -5.05 18.55
N THR A 141 9.36 -6.20 19.08
CA THR A 141 10.28 -7.20 19.62
C THR A 141 10.79 -8.21 18.59
N ILE A 142 10.24 -8.16 17.38
CA ILE A 142 10.61 -9.06 16.29
C ILE A 142 11.77 -8.44 15.51
N SER A 143 12.83 -9.21 15.26
CA SER A 143 13.94 -8.82 14.40
C SER A 143 14.35 -9.98 13.51
N VAL A 144 14.38 -9.78 12.21
CA VAL A 144 14.82 -10.74 11.20
C VAL A 144 16.16 -10.24 10.66
N PRO A 145 17.25 -10.98 10.81
CA PRO A 145 18.54 -10.63 10.23
C PRO A 145 18.60 -11.01 8.76
N ASP A 146 19.51 -10.40 8.04
CA ASP A 146 19.99 -10.85 6.74
C ASP A 146 18.90 -10.85 5.66
N VAL A 147 18.12 -9.77 5.61
CA VAL A 147 16.93 -9.66 4.75
C VAL A 147 17.31 -9.13 3.37
N GLY A 148 17.07 -9.95 2.32
CA GLY A 148 17.21 -9.49 0.94
C GLY A 148 16.16 -8.45 0.57
N ALA A 149 16.58 -7.38 -0.12
CA ALA A 149 15.70 -6.30 -0.54
C ALA A 149 15.99 -5.84 -1.97
N MET A 150 14.99 -5.26 -2.61
CA MET A 150 15.10 -4.56 -3.90
C MET A 150 15.04 -3.05 -3.67
N VAL A 151 15.98 -2.33 -4.28
CA VAL A 151 15.98 -0.87 -4.34
C VAL A 151 15.46 -0.46 -5.70
N LEU A 152 14.39 0.33 -5.71
CA LEU A 152 13.77 0.89 -6.92
C LEU A 152 14.04 2.40 -7.00
N GLU A 153 13.93 2.97 -8.19
CA GLU A 153 13.92 4.43 -8.34
C GLU A 153 12.74 5.05 -7.59
N ASP A 154 12.91 6.26 -7.04
CA ASP A 154 11.89 6.94 -6.23
C ASP A 154 10.55 7.11 -6.96
N LYS A 155 10.58 7.29 -8.30
CA LYS A 155 9.38 7.38 -9.15
C LYS A 155 8.61 6.06 -9.26
N ALA A 156 9.27 4.92 -9.00
CA ALA A 156 8.66 3.59 -9.11
C ALA A 156 8.10 3.09 -7.76
N LEU A 157 8.59 3.66 -6.65
CA LEU A 157 8.16 3.26 -5.31
C LEU A 157 8.22 4.48 -4.36
N SER A 158 7.09 4.92 -3.86
CA SER A 158 6.99 6.08 -2.97
C SER A 158 7.25 5.79 -1.48
N GLY A 159 7.33 4.53 -1.08
CA GLY A 159 7.47 4.11 0.31
C GLY A 159 8.30 2.84 0.46
N MET A 160 7.96 2.04 1.48
CA MET A 160 8.57 0.76 1.76
C MET A 160 7.51 -0.34 1.74
N LEU A 161 7.78 -1.42 1.04
CA LEU A 161 7.01 -2.65 1.11
C LEU A 161 7.80 -3.72 1.89
N VAL A 162 7.15 -4.33 2.85
CA VAL A 162 7.71 -5.41 3.65
C VAL A 162 7.19 -6.73 3.09
N GLY A 163 7.97 -7.31 2.19
CA GLY A 163 7.60 -8.50 1.43
C GLY A 163 8.03 -9.82 2.08
N MET A 164 7.96 -10.87 1.28
CA MET A 164 8.14 -12.26 1.73
C MET A 164 9.53 -12.57 2.27
N THR A 165 10.59 -11.84 1.90
CA THR A 165 11.92 -12.06 2.50
C THR A 165 11.96 -11.76 3.99
N PHE A 166 11.13 -10.83 4.49
CA PHE A 166 10.94 -10.62 5.92
C PHE A 166 9.95 -11.63 6.51
N LEU A 167 8.77 -11.81 5.88
CA LEU A 167 7.69 -12.64 6.42
C LEU A 167 8.09 -14.11 6.59
N LYS A 168 8.90 -14.65 5.69
CA LYS A 168 9.47 -16.02 5.80
C LYS A 168 10.47 -16.18 6.94
N GLY A 169 11.03 -15.09 7.47
CA GLY A 169 11.86 -15.09 8.67
C GLY A 169 11.09 -15.19 9.98
N LEU A 170 9.75 -15.16 9.92
CA LEU A 170 8.85 -15.31 11.07
C LEU A 170 8.49 -16.78 11.28
N SER A 171 8.12 -17.16 12.52
CA SER A 171 7.51 -18.46 12.80
C SER A 171 6.12 -18.57 12.17
N SER A 172 5.35 -17.50 12.25
CA SER A 172 4.06 -17.38 11.56
C SER A 172 3.63 -15.93 11.39
N TYR A 173 2.74 -15.69 10.42
CA TYR A 173 1.92 -14.50 10.34
C TYR A 173 0.47 -14.92 10.00
N GLN A 174 -0.49 -14.26 10.59
CA GLN A 174 -1.92 -14.58 10.44
C GLN A 174 -2.72 -13.28 10.30
N VAL A 175 -3.69 -13.29 9.38
CA VAL A 175 -4.68 -12.22 9.25
C VAL A 175 -6.01 -12.76 9.74
N ASP A 176 -6.62 -12.02 10.67
CA ASP A 176 -7.95 -12.28 11.22
C ASP A 176 -8.75 -10.97 11.20
N GLY A 177 -9.63 -10.85 10.22
CA GLY A 177 -10.36 -9.62 9.94
C GLY A 177 -9.39 -8.44 9.69
N GLU A 178 -9.52 -7.40 10.48
CA GLU A 178 -8.70 -6.19 10.39
C GLU A 178 -7.38 -6.27 11.18
N ARG A 179 -6.97 -7.45 11.62
CA ARG A 179 -5.74 -7.63 12.41
C ARG A 179 -4.78 -8.61 11.75
N MET A 180 -3.52 -8.21 11.71
CA MET A 180 -2.42 -9.10 11.32
C MET A 180 -1.51 -9.33 12.53
N ARG A 181 -1.33 -10.60 12.92
CA ARG A 181 -0.39 -11.02 13.96
C ARG A 181 0.89 -11.55 13.33
N LEU A 182 2.01 -11.03 13.79
CA LEU A 182 3.35 -11.48 13.44
C LEU A 182 3.96 -12.17 14.66
N ILE A 183 4.55 -13.36 14.48
CA ILE A 183 5.12 -14.17 15.56
C ILE A 183 6.51 -14.66 15.12
N ARG A 184 7.48 -14.53 16.02
CA ARG A 184 8.84 -15.06 15.82
C ARG A 184 9.24 -16.01 16.93
#